data_547e8c9072361939f8d436456450acfb
#
_entry.id   547e8c9072361939f8d436456450acfb
#
_cell.length_a   1.000
_cell.length_b   1.000
_cell.length_c   1.000
_cell.angle_alpha   90.00
_cell.angle_beta   90.00
_cell.angle_gamma   90.00
#
_symmetry.space_group_name_H-M   'P 1'
#
loop_
_entity.id
_entity.type
_entity.pdbx_description
1 polymer ?
#
loop_
_entity_poly.entity_id
_entity_poly.type
_entity_poly.pdbx_seq_one_letter_code
_entity_poly.pdbx_strand_id
1 'polypeptide(L)'
;KYQYQTPIGAPAYAVGALTVLGMIGGLYGMFIPHATVKASGEELPLIPVDPAKKQVDWDHYGNDAGGSRFVALDQINRNNVSKLKEAWRFRTGDFTTGTGNGAEDQMTPLQVGNKVFLCTPHNNIFALDADSGKQLWKAEVNSKADAWERCRGVAYFDSTKALTQPTLAGATPVTAVATNTQCPRRVYTNTPDGRLIAVNADTGERCKDFGVNGTVDLLEGLGDGTKAPRFEVTSAPTIAGTSIVVGSRIADNVGADMPGGVIRAY
;
A
#
# COMPACT_ATOMS: atom_id res chain seq x y z
N LYS A 1 -38.22 42.05 21.94
CA LYS A 1 -37.70 42.65 20.68
C LYS A 1 -36.53 43.54 21.04
N TYR A 2 -35.31 43.05 20.88
CA TYR A 2 -34.10 43.87 20.98
C TYR A 2 -33.91 44.58 19.64
N GLN A 3 -34.11 45.87 19.58
CA GLN A 3 -33.66 46.70 18.47
C GLN A 3 -32.23 47.15 18.78
N TYR A 4 -31.28 46.55 18.07
CA TYR A 4 -29.93 47.07 18.02
C TYR A 4 -29.94 48.35 17.18
N GLN A 5 -29.90 49.49 17.84
CA GLN A 5 -29.75 50.80 17.20
C GLN A 5 -28.38 51.40 17.54
N THR A 6 -27.33 50.71 17.22
CA THR A 6 -26.02 51.36 17.16
C THR A 6 -25.73 51.72 15.70
N PRO A 7 -25.52 53.00 15.41
CA PRO A 7 -25.12 53.39 14.06
C PRO A 7 -23.80 52.66 13.73
N ILE A 8 -23.73 52.07 12.54
CA ILE A 8 -22.52 51.44 12.05
C ILE A 8 -21.44 52.53 12.00
N GLY A 9 -20.49 52.47 12.91
CA GLY A 9 -19.45 53.49 13.02
C GLY A 9 -18.35 53.33 11.94
N ALA A 10 -17.57 54.39 11.78
CA ALA A 10 -16.44 54.40 10.83
C ALA A 10 -15.52 53.15 10.86
N PRO A 11 -15.23 52.52 12.03
CA PRO A 11 -14.46 51.30 12.06
C PRO A 11 -15.12 50.12 11.33
N ALA A 12 -16.44 49.99 11.39
CA ALA A 12 -17.15 48.91 10.73
C ALA A 12 -17.12 49.06 9.19
N TYR A 13 -17.24 50.28 8.71
CA TYR A 13 -17.05 50.55 7.27
C TYR A 13 -15.62 50.27 6.80
N ALA A 14 -14.61 50.59 7.63
CA ALA A 14 -13.23 50.29 7.31
C ALA A 14 -12.98 48.78 7.22
N VAL A 15 -13.49 48.02 8.18
CA VAL A 15 -13.39 46.54 8.14
C VAL A 15 -14.12 45.99 6.94
N GLY A 16 -15.33 46.46 6.63
CA GLY A 16 -16.09 46.05 5.47
C GLY A 16 -15.33 46.30 4.13
N ALA A 17 -14.76 47.50 4.00
CA ALA A 17 -13.95 47.87 2.84
C ALA A 17 -12.71 46.99 2.69
N LEU A 18 -11.98 46.71 3.77
CA LEU A 18 -10.82 45.82 3.75
C LEU A 18 -11.20 44.39 3.40
N THR A 19 -12.33 43.92 3.88
CA THR A 19 -12.85 42.58 3.54
C THR A 19 -13.17 42.48 2.05
N VAL A 20 -13.84 43.49 1.48
CA VAL A 20 -14.18 43.56 0.06
C VAL A 20 -12.90 43.63 -0.79
N LEU A 21 -11.95 44.46 -0.41
CA LEU A 21 -10.66 44.56 -1.10
C LEU A 21 -9.89 43.22 -1.05
N GLY A 22 -9.90 42.54 0.09
CA GLY A 22 -9.29 41.23 0.26
C GLY A 22 -9.96 40.17 -0.63
N MET A 23 -11.29 40.16 -0.73
CA MET A 23 -12.03 39.28 -1.63
C MET A 23 -11.72 39.57 -3.11
N ILE A 24 -11.68 40.85 -3.51
CA ILE A 24 -11.31 41.23 -4.87
C ILE A 24 -9.88 40.81 -5.19
N GLY A 25 -8.94 41.05 -4.27
CA GLY A 25 -7.55 40.62 -4.41
C GLY A 25 -7.40 39.11 -4.52
N GLY A 26 -8.14 38.37 -3.71
CA GLY A 26 -8.19 36.90 -3.76
C GLY A 26 -8.75 36.40 -5.09
N LEU A 27 -9.89 36.93 -5.52
CA LEU A 27 -10.46 36.59 -6.82
C LEU A 27 -9.51 36.92 -7.98
N TYR A 28 -8.91 38.12 -7.95
CA TYR A 28 -7.90 38.48 -8.96
C TYR A 28 -6.70 37.51 -8.96
N GLY A 29 -6.22 37.13 -7.76
CA GLY A 29 -5.13 36.18 -7.61
C GLY A 29 -5.43 34.82 -8.20
N MET A 30 -6.69 34.38 -8.20
CA MET A 30 -7.09 33.08 -8.80
C MET A 30 -6.95 33.08 -10.33
N PHE A 31 -6.97 34.24 -10.98
CA PHE A 31 -6.84 34.36 -12.44
C PHE A 31 -5.43 34.78 -12.89
N ILE A 32 -4.51 35.05 -11.96
CA ILE A 32 -3.11 35.28 -12.32
C ILE A 32 -2.52 33.94 -12.70
N PRO A 33 -1.93 33.77 -13.91
CA PRO A 33 -1.23 32.56 -14.24
C PRO A 33 -0.09 32.35 -13.26
N HIS A 34 -0.20 31.33 -12.44
CA HIS A 34 0.91 30.90 -11.60
C HIS A 34 2.04 30.43 -12.50
N ALA A 35 3.28 30.80 -12.15
CA ALA A 35 4.44 30.27 -12.83
C ALA A 35 4.35 28.75 -12.78
N THR A 36 4.03 28.12 -13.90
CA THR A 36 4.16 26.67 -14.02
C THR A 36 5.63 26.37 -13.77
N VAL A 37 5.90 25.53 -12.77
CA VAL A 37 7.22 24.92 -12.64
C VAL A 37 7.43 24.14 -13.93
N LYS A 38 8.05 24.76 -14.91
CA LYS A 38 8.55 24.02 -16.06
C LYS A 38 9.63 23.13 -15.44
N ALA A 39 9.45 21.83 -15.49
CA ALA A 39 10.55 20.93 -15.29
C ALA A 39 11.70 21.50 -16.14
N SER A 40 12.83 21.78 -15.51
CA SER A 40 14.06 22.12 -16.23
C SER A 40 14.14 21.04 -17.31
N GLY A 41 14.21 21.42 -18.56
CA GLY A 41 14.18 20.47 -19.67
C GLY A 41 15.42 19.57 -19.77
N GLU A 42 16.07 19.34 -18.65
CA GLU A 42 17.01 18.29 -18.41
C GLU A 42 16.18 17.00 -18.28
N GLU A 43 16.01 16.32 -19.41
CA GLU A 43 15.54 14.95 -19.39
C GLU A 43 16.49 14.20 -18.45
N LEU A 44 15.96 13.78 -17.29
CA LEU A 44 16.68 12.83 -16.46
C LEU A 44 17.13 11.70 -17.39
N PRO A 45 18.44 11.37 -17.40
CA PRO A 45 18.91 10.32 -18.27
C PRO A 45 18.05 9.10 -18.01
N LEU A 46 17.37 8.61 -19.04
CA LEU A 46 16.60 7.36 -18.97
C LEU A 46 17.57 6.34 -18.41
N ILE A 47 17.26 5.78 -17.25
CA ILE A 47 18.03 4.67 -16.71
C ILE A 47 18.04 3.64 -17.83
N PRO A 48 19.19 3.27 -18.39
CA PRO A 48 19.23 2.32 -19.48
C PRO A 48 18.59 1.03 -18.98
N VAL A 49 17.43 0.72 -19.51
CA VAL A 49 16.81 -0.58 -19.25
C VAL A 49 17.71 -1.59 -19.93
N ASP A 50 18.44 -2.38 -19.15
CA ASP A 50 19.23 -3.48 -19.68
C ASP A 50 18.26 -4.49 -20.32
N PRO A 51 18.21 -4.57 -21.67
CA PRO A 51 17.29 -5.50 -22.35
C PRO A 51 17.63 -6.97 -22.06
N ALA A 52 18.81 -7.27 -21.52
CA ALA A 52 19.18 -8.59 -21.05
C ALA A 52 18.57 -8.95 -19.68
N LYS A 53 18.20 -7.93 -18.87
CA LYS A 53 17.42 -8.12 -17.64
C LYS A 53 15.93 -8.10 -18.00
N LYS A 54 15.44 -9.15 -18.63
CA LYS A 54 13.99 -9.40 -18.66
C LYS A 54 13.55 -9.66 -17.23
N GLN A 55 13.12 -8.63 -16.55
CA GLN A 55 12.34 -8.81 -15.33
C GLN A 55 11.03 -9.45 -15.77
N VAL A 56 10.85 -10.71 -15.36
CA VAL A 56 9.69 -11.51 -15.75
C VAL A 56 8.59 -11.39 -14.70
N ASP A 57 8.99 -11.13 -13.46
CA ASP A 57 8.11 -11.11 -12.30
C ASP A 57 7.79 -9.68 -11.84
N TRP A 58 6.59 -9.48 -11.30
CA TRP A 58 6.18 -8.30 -10.56
C TRP A 58 6.05 -8.69 -9.09
N ASP A 59 7.18 -8.90 -8.43
CA ASP A 59 7.26 -9.51 -7.09
C ASP A 59 7.22 -8.49 -5.94
N HIS A 60 7.18 -7.19 -6.25
CA HIS A 60 7.04 -6.10 -5.30
C HIS A 60 5.82 -5.25 -5.64
N TYR A 61 5.26 -4.56 -4.65
CA TYR A 61 4.13 -3.65 -4.83
C TYR A 61 4.36 -2.62 -5.95
N GLY A 62 5.57 -2.10 -6.04
CA GLY A 62 6.01 -1.15 -7.07
C GLY A 62 6.83 -1.77 -8.19
N ASN A 63 6.69 -3.04 -8.50
CA ASN A 63 7.46 -3.84 -9.46
C ASN A 63 8.81 -4.31 -8.93
N ASP A 64 9.65 -3.45 -8.44
CA ASP A 64 10.95 -3.74 -7.85
C ASP A 64 11.08 -3.11 -6.44
N ALA A 65 12.16 -3.41 -5.75
CA ALA A 65 12.44 -2.87 -4.41
C ALA A 65 12.56 -1.33 -4.39
N GLY A 66 12.87 -0.72 -5.52
CA GLY A 66 12.93 0.75 -5.71
C GLY A 66 11.58 1.38 -5.99
N GLY A 67 10.54 0.59 -6.26
CA GLY A 67 9.22 1.08 -6.58
C GLY A 67 9.12 1.78 -7.93
N SER A 68 9.90 1.33 -8.93
CA SER A 68 9.99 1.95 -10.25
C SER A 68 8.65 2.00 -10.99
N ARG A 69 7.74 1.05 -10.70
CA ARG A 69 6.45 0.87 -11.37
C ARG A 69 6.57 0.75 -12.90
N PHE A 70 7.71 0.30 -13.33
CA PHE A 70 8.04 0.17 -14.73
C PHE A 70 8.66 -1.20 -15.03
N VAL A 71 8.28 -1.76 -16.15
CA VAL A 71 8.89 -2.95 -16.73
C VAL A 71 9.02 -2.76 -18.24
N ALA A 72 10.15 -3.16 -18.80
CA ALA A 72 10.41 -3.04 -20.24
C ALA A 72 9.71 -4.13 -21.04
N LEU A 73 8.38 -4.13 -21.03
CA LEU A 73 7.53 -4.99 -21.86
C LEU A 73 6.98 -4.18 -23.03
N ASP A 74 7.06 -4.71 -24.23
CA ASP A 74 6.61 -4.09 -25.47
C ASP A 74 5.52 -4.87 -26.21
N GLN A 75 5.11 -6.01 -25.64
CA GLN A 75 4.06 -6.85 -26.24
C GLN A 75 2.73 -6.10 -26.41
N ILE A 76 2.40 -5.21 -25.45
CA ILE A 76 1.26 -4.33 -25.56
C ILE A 76 1.77 -2.93 -25.88
N ASN A 77 1.33 -2.40 -27.00
CA ASN A 77 1.76 -1.11 -27.51
C ASN A 77 0.62 -0.37 -28.22
N ARG A 78 0.87 0.82 -28.73
CA ARG A 78 -0.15 1.69 -29.38
C ARG A 78 -0.85 1.02 -30.56
N ASN A 79 -0.19 0.06 -31.24
CA ASN A 79 -0.74 -0.56 -32.43
C ASN A 79 -1.67 -1.75 -32.12
N ASN A 80 -1.62 -2.29 -30.92
CA ASN A 80 -2.37 -3.49 -30.53
C ASN A 80 -3.22 -3.36 -29.27
N VAL A 81 -3.07 -2.29 -28.48
CA VAL A 81 -3.84 -2.09 -27.24
C VAL A 81 -5.35 -2.16 -27.47
N SER A 82 -5.84 -1.66 -28.63
CA SER A 82 -7.27 -1.73 -28.97
C SER A 82 -7.77 -3.13 -29.31
N LYS A 83 -6.88 -4.09 -29.48
CA LYS A 83 -7.19 -5.50 -29.78
C LYS A 83 -7.18 -6.40 -28.54
N LEU A 84 -6.90 -5.83 -27.36
CA LEU A 84 -6.91 -6.59 -26.10
C LEU A 84 -8.29 -7.17 -25.85
N LYS A 85 -8.28 -8.42 -25.35
CA LYS A 85 -9.47 -9.13 -24.92
C LYS A 85 -9.25 -9.62 -23.50
N GLU A 86 -10.34 -9.74 -22.74
CA GLU A 86 -10.29 -10.39 -21.42
C GLU A 86 -9.81 -11.83 -21.60
N ALA A 87 -8.68 -12.19 -20.97
CA ALA A 87 -8.16 -13.55 -20.98
C ALA A 87 -8.93 -14.43 -20.01
N TRP A 88 -9.17 -13.94 -18.80
CA TRP A 88 -9.94 -14.64 -17.77
C TRP A 88 -10.48 -13.64 -16.73
N ARG A 89 -11.41 -14.10 -15.93
CA ARG A 89 -11.99 -13.36 -14.81
C ARG A 89 -12.11 -14.27 -13.61
N PHE A 90 -11.63 -13.83 -12.47
CA PHE A 90 -11.77 -14.51 -11.20
C PHE A 90 -12.65 -13.70 -10.24
N ARG A 91 -13.56 -14.37 -9.56
CA ARG A 91 -14.41 -13.77 -8.52
C ARG A 91 -14.04 -14.34 -7.17
N THR A 92 -13.57 -13.53 -6.27
CA THR A 92 -13.11 -13.96 -4.93
C THR A 92 -14.26 -14.44 -4.03
N GLY A 93 -15.47 -13.97 -4.30
CA GLY A 93 -16.63 -14.23 -3.44
C GLY A 93 -16.59 -13.51 -2.10
N ASP A 94 -15.59 -12.66 -1.87
CA ASP A 94 -15.41 -11.92 -0.63
C ASP A 94 -16.06 -10.54 -0.75
N PHE A 95 -17.25 -10.43 -0.19
CA PHE A 95 -18.05 -9.20 -0.18
C PHE A 95 -18.34 -8.79 1.25
N THR A 96 -18.35 -7.50 1.52
CA THR A 96 -18.94 -7.02 2.77
C THR A 96 -20.44 -7.08 2.68
N THR A 97 -21.03 -7.78 3.62
CA THR A 97 -22.49 -7.88 3.77
C THR A 97 -23.04 -6.93 4.83
N GLY A 98 -22.18 -6.11 5.44
CA GLY A 98 -22.51 -5.27 6.59
C GLY A 98 -23.15 -3.94 6.23
N THR A 99 -24.16 -3.58 6.99
CA THR A 99 -24.73 -2.24 7.03
C THR A 99 -23.82 -1.34 7.87
N GLY A 100 -23.07 -0.47 7.27
CA GLY A 100 -22.40 0.63 7.98
C GLY A 100 -20.90 0.76 7.76
N ASN A 101 -20.15 -0.31 7.73
CA ASN A 101 -18.72 -0.27 7.47
C ASN A 101 -18.47 -0.79 6.05
N GLY A 102 -17.93 0.08 5.18
CA GLY A 102 -17.64 -0.28 3.80
C GLY A 102 -16.50 -1.30 3.70
N ALA A 103 -16.41 -1.96 2.55
CA ALA A 103 -15.18 -2.61 2.13
C ALA A 103 -14.63 -1.92 0.91
N GLU A 104 -13.32 -1.88 0.85
CA GLU A 104 -12.61 -1.30 -0.25
C GLU A 104 -11.67 -2.33 -0.86
N ASP A 105 -11.86 -2.61 -2.13
CA ASP A 105 -10.89 -3.37 -2.90
C ASP A 105 -9.84 -2.39 -3.47
N GLN A 106 -8.70 -2.30 -2.79
CA GLN A 106 -7.58 -1.43 -3.15
C GLN A 106 -6.32 -2.23 -3.50
N MET A 107 -6.49 -3.50 -3.77
CA MET A 107 -5.44 -4.46 -3.91
C MET A 107 -4.59 -4.24 -5.17
N THR A 108 -3.26 -4.30 -5.01
CA THR A 108 -2.30 -4.44 -6.10
C THR A 108 -1.80 -5.89 -6.10
N PRO A 109 -2.08 -6.67 -7.15
CA PRO A 109 -1.63 -8.06 -7.24
C PRO A 109 -0.12 -8.12 -7.46
N LEU A 110 0.50 -9.21 -7.00
CA LEU A 110 1.86 -9.60 -7.37
C LEU A 110 1.82 -10.74 -8.36
N GLN A 111 2.76 -10.75 -9.30
CA GLN A 111 2.96 -11.86 -10.23
C GLN A 111 4.36 -12.42 -10.03
N VAL A 112 4.47 -13.71 -9.71
CA VAL A 112 5.75 -14.40 -9.54
C VAL A 112 5.68 -15.76 -10.23
N GLY A 113 6.52 -15.95 -11.22
CA GLY A 113 6.46 -17.12 -12.10
C GLY A 113 5.08 -17.23 -12.76
N ASN A 114 4.45 -18.38 -12.64
CA ASN A 114 3.09 -18.61 -13.16
C ASN A 114 1.99 -18.39 -12.12
N LYS A 115 2.23 -17.56 -11.09
CA LYS A 115 1.26 -17.30 -10.03
C LYS A 115 0.95 -15.81 -9.92
N VAL A 116 -0.33 -15.52 -9.71
CA VAL A 116 -0.80 -14.20 -9.30
C VAL A 116 -1.27 -14.29 -7.86
N PHE A 117 -0.66 -13.51 -6.97
CA PHE A 117 -1.06 -13.40 -5.59
C PHE A 117 -1.89 -12.15 -5.38
N LEU A 118 -2.98 -12.30 -4.66
CA LEU A 118 -3.88 -11.19 -4.34
C LEU A 118 -4.49 -11.37 -2.95
N CYS A 119 -4.97 -10.28 -2.39
CA CYS A 119 -5.77 -10.31 -1.15
C CYS A 119 -7.14 -9.68 -1.39
N THR A 120 -8.06 -10.00 -0.50
CA THR A 120 -9.43 -9.47 -0.53
C THR A 120 -9.65 -8.45 0.60
N PRO A 121 -10.78 -7.74 0.64
CA PRO A 121 -11.08 -6.83 1.74
C PRO A 121 -10.90 -7.43 3.13
N HIS A 122 -11.32 -8.69 3.36
CA HIS A 122 -11.08 -9.40 4.62
C HIS A 122 -9.69 -10.04 4.72
N ASN A 123 -8.73 -9.58 3.91
CA ASN A 123 -7.33 -10.03 3.88
C ASN A 123 -7.15 -11.53 3.54
N ASN A 124 -8.17 -12.20 3.01
CA ASN A 124 -8.01 -13.56 2.50
C ASN A 124 -7.05 -13.52 1.31
N ILE A 125 -6.10 -14.44 1.28
CA ILE A 125 -5.08 -14.49 0.26
C ILE A 125 -5.43 -15.57 -0.76
N PHE A 126 -5.27 -15.24 -2.03
CA PHE A 126 -5.43 -16.20 -3.13
C PHE A 126 -4.15 -16.29 -3.93
N ALA A 127 -3.86 -17.48 -4.42
CA ALA A 127 -2.96 -17.67 -5.55
C ALA A 127 -3.76 -18.21 -6.73
N LEU A 128 -3.58 -17.54 -7.85
CA LEU A 128 -4.19 -17.92 -9.13
C LEU A 128 -3.10 -18.32 -10.12
N ASP A 129 -3.43 -19.25 -11.00
CA ASP A 129 -2.63 -19.51 -12.19
C ASP A 129 -2.70 -18.28 -13.11
N ALA A 130 -1.54 -17.77 -13.51
CA ALA A 130 -1.46 -16.51 -14.25
C ALA A 130 -2.05 -16.59 -15.66
N ASP A 131 -1.99 -17.78 -16.29
CA ASP A 131 -2.48 -17.96 -17.65
C ASP A 131 -3.98 -18.19 -17.72
N SER A 132 -4.52 -18.96 -16.78
CA SER A 132 -5.91 -19.40 -16.79
C SER A 132 -6.84 -18.70 -15.79
N GLY A 133 -6.27 -17.98 -14.81
CA GLY A 133 -7.03 -17.42 -13.70
C GLY A 133 -7.61 -18.44 -12.72
N LYS A 134 -7.22 -19.73 -12.86
CA LYS A 134 -7.70 -20.78 -11.97
C LYS A 134 -7.12 -20.64 -10.58
N GLN A 135 -7.95 -20.75 -9.55
CA GLN A 135 -7.49 -20.77 -8.17
C GLN A 135 -6.59 -21.97 -7.91
N LEU A 136 -5.37 -21.70 -7.45
CA LEU A 136 -4.42 -22.71 -6.99
C LEU A 136 -4.65 -23.02 -5.51
N TRP A 137 -4.76 -21.98 -4.69
CA TRP A 137 -5.08 -22.09 -3.29
C TRP A 137 -5.72 -20.82 -2.75
N LYS A 138 -6.33 -20.92 -1.57
CA LYS A 138 -6.87 -19.82 -0.77
C LYS A 138 -6.40 -19.98 0.66
N ALA A 139 -5.91 -18.93 1.27
CA ALA A 139 -5.63 -18.85 2.70
C ALA A 139 -6.65 -17.92 3.37
N GLU A 140 -7.43 -18.47 4.27
CA GLU A 140 -8.43 -17.71 5.02
C GLU A 140 -7.78 -16.97 6.18
N VAL A 141 -7.95 -15.66 6.18
CA VAL A 141 -7.45 -14.75 7.21
C VAL A 141 -8.61 -14.18 8.01
N ASN A 142 -9.68 -13.83 7.33
CA ASN A 142 -10.94 -13.34 7.90
C ASN A 142 -10.65 -12.23 8.92
N SER A 143 -9.97 -11.17 8.45
CA SER A 143 -9.70 -10.00 9.28
C SER A 143 -11.01 -9.33 9.71
N LYS A 144 -10.93 -8.59 10.80
CA LYS A 144 -12.04 -7.81 11.32
C LYS A 144 -11.58 -6.38 11.51
N ALA A 145 -12.21 -5.47 10.81
CA ALA A 145 -12.00 -4.04 11.02
C ALA A 145 -13.25 -3.42 11.66
N ASP A 146 -13.03 -2.50 12.59
CA ASP A 146 -14.14 -1.79 13.23
C ASP A 146 -14.71 -0.68 12.30
N ALA A 147 -13.95 -0.27 11.29
CA ALA A 147 -14.34 0.77 10.36
C ALA A 147 -14.46 0.26 8.92
N TRP A 148 -13.34 -0.03 8.27
CA TRP A 148 -13.28 -0.35 6.85
C TRP A 148 -12.43 -1.59 6.62
N GLU A 149 -13.04 -2.65 6.12
CA GLU A 149 -12.31 -3.81 5.65
C GLU A 149 -11.55 -3.47 4.36
N ARG A 150 -10.24 -3.67 4.36
CA ARG A 150 -9.41 -3.40 3.18
C ARG A 150 -8.11 -4.19 3.17
N CYS A 151 -7.68 -4.56 2.00
CA CYS A 151 -6.32 -5.00 1.74
C CYS A 151 -5.76 -4.23 0.55
N ARG A 152 -4.54 -3.68 0.67
CA ARG A 152 -3.88 -2.94 -0.41
C ARG A 152 -2.88 -3.77 -1.18
N GLY A 153 -2.53 -4.93 -0.69
CA GLY A 153 -1.61 -5.84 -1.35
C GLY A 153 -0.95 -6.80 -0.39
N VAL A 154 -0.18 -7.68 -0.96
CA VAL A 154 0.64 -8.67 -0.27
C VAL A 154 2.11 -8.40 -0.55
N ALA A 155 3.02 -8.99 0.25
CA ALA A 155 4.45 -9.02 -0.05
C ALA A 155 4.89 -10.45 -0.33
N TYR A 156 5.86 -10.61 -1.20
CA TYR A 156 6.45 -11.90 -1.53
C TYR A 156 7.91 -11.93 -1.12
N PHE A 157 8.35 -13.05 -0.56
CA PHE A 157 9.74 -13.29 -0.18
C PHE A 157 10.16 -14.71 -0.56
N ASP A 158 11.34 -14.82 -1.14
CA ASP A 158 11.96 -16.10 -1.49
C ASP A 158 13.33 -16.20 -0.85
N SER A 159 13.45 -16.97 0.22
CA SER A 159 14.70 -17.18 0.95
C SER A 159 15.72 -18.01 0.17
N THR A 160 15.33 -18.63 -0.95
CA THR A 160 16.25 -19.37 -1.80
C THR A 160 17.00 -18.49 -2.78
N LYS A 161 16.52 -17.25 -3.00
CA LYS A 161 17.19 -16.27 -3.84
C LYS A 161 18.25 -15.53 -3.02
N ALA A 162 19.45 -15.39 -3.57
CA ALA A 162 20.48 -14.57 -2.96
C ALA A 162 20.00 -13.11 -2.85
N LEU A 163 20.03 -12.57 -1.63
CA LEU A 163 19.67 -11.17 -1.41
C LEU A 163 20.83 -10.29 -1.85
N THR A 164 20.70 -9.66 -2.98
CA THR A 164 21.57 -8.56 -3.38
C THR A 164 21.07 -7.31 -2.69
N GLN A 165 21.63 -6.99 -1.54
CA GLN A 165 21.36 -5.69 -0.94
C GLN A 165 22.06 -4.59 -1.77
N PRO A 166 21.37 -3.46 -2.05
CA PRO A 166 22.08 -2.30 -2.58
C PRO A 166 23.11 -1.89 -1.54
N THR A 167 24.38 -1.99 -1.89
CA THR A 167 25.49 -1.53 -1.05
C THR A 167 25.41 -0.01 -0.96
N LEU A 168 25.11 0.51 0.22
CA LEU A 168 25.47 1.89 0.53
C LEU A 168 26.97 2.03 0.31
N ALA A 169 27.39 3.11 -0.36
CA ALA A 169 28.79 3.35 -0.66
C ALA A 169 29.64 3.22 0.63
N GLY A 170 30.52 2.22 0.67
CA GLY A 170 31.36 1.93 1.83
C GLY A 170 30.90 0.77 2.74
N ALA A 171 29.76 0.13 2.50
CA ALA A 171 29.32 -1.04 3.23
C ALA A 171 29.76 -2.34 2.53
N THR A 172 30.22 -3.32 3.31
CA THR A 172 30.52 -4.67 2.80
C THR A 172 29.21 -5.35 2.36
N PRO A 173 29.14 -5.97 1.17
CA PRO A 173 27.97 -6.72 0.77
C PRO A 173 27.70 -7.86 1.76
N VAL A 174 26.56 -7.84 2.41
CA VAL A 174 26.12 -8.96 3.23
C VAL A 174 25.31 -9.88 2.34
N THR A 175 25.89 -11.00 1.94
CA THR A 175 25.16 -12.07 1.28
C THR A 175 24.51 -12.92 2.37
N ALA A 176 23.33 -12.53 2.80
CA ALA A 176 22.55 -13.36 3.73
C ALA A 176 21.70 -14.32 2.90
N VAL A 177 22.02 -15.59 2.94
CA VAL A 177 21.10 -16.65 2.50
C VAL A 177 20.32 -17.07 3.75
N ALA A 178 19.08 -16.63 3.84
CA ALA A 178 18.19 -17.10 4.89
C ALA A 178 17.77 -18.53 4.55
N THR A 179 18.42 -19.50 5.15
CA THR A 179 18.10 -20.93 4.97
C THR A 179 16.90 -21.31 5.82
N ASN A 180 15.71 -20.89 5.43
CA ASN A 180 14.51 -21.46 6.03
C ASN A 180 13.97 -22.57 5.12
N THR A 181 14.07 -23.81 5.59
CA THR A 181 13.71 -25.00 4.82
C THR A 181 12.22 -25.34 4.94
N GLN A 182 11.51 -24.86 5.97
CA GLN A 182 10.10 -25.22 6.18
C GLN A 182 9.14 -24.37 5.31
N CYS A 183 9.45 -23.10 5.10
CA CYS A 183 8.64 -22.19 4.34
C CYS A 183 9.54 -21.24 3.52
N PRO A 184 10.23 -21.77 2.48
CA PRO A 184 11.25 -21.01 1.78
C PRO A 184 10.70 -19.85 0.97
N ARG A 185 9.48 -19.99 0.45
CA ARG A 185 8.76 -18.96 -0.31
C ARG A 185 7.51 -18.56 0.46
N ARG A 186 7.35 -17.28 0.72
CA ARG A 186 6.29 -16.76 1.58
C ARG A 186 5.52 -15.63 0.92
N VAL A 187 4.23 -15.59 1.21
CA VAL A 187 3.38 -14.44 0.97
C VAL A 187 2.95 -13.88 2.32
N TYR A 188 3.12 -12.58 2.48
CA TYR A 188 2.72 -11.89 3.70
C TYR A 188 1.54 -10.97 3.45
N THR A 189 0.65 -10.90 4.42
CA THR A 189 -0.39 -9.87 4.50
C THR A 189 -0.47 -9.35 5.93
N ASN A 190 -0.81 -8.10 6.07
CA ASN A 190 -1.18 -7.51 7.35
C ASN A 190 -2.67 -7.20 7.36
N THR A 191 -3.23 -7.13 8.54
CA THR A 191 -4.67 -6.96 8.74
C THR A 191 -4.99 -5.69 9.51
N PRO A 192 -6.16 -5.07 9.27
CA PRO A 192 -6.60 -3.91 10.03
C PRO A 192 -6.68 -4.18 11.53
N ASP A 193 -6.97 -5.41 11.94
CA ASP A 193 -7.01 -5.85 13.34
C ASP A 193 -5.62 -6.14 13.95
N GLY A 194 -4.55 -5.69 13.29
CA GLY A 194 -3.20 -5.68 13.87
C GLY A 194 -2.45 -7.01 13.82
N ARG A 195 -2.69 -7.86 12.83
CA ARG A 195 -1.92 -9.09 12.63
C ARG A 195 -1.03 -8.99 11.39
N LEU A 196 0.18 -9.52 11.45
CA LEU A 196 1.03 -9.81 10.29
C LEU A 196 1.10 -11.33 10.10
N ILE A 197 0.77 -11.78 8.92
CA ILE A 197 0.52 -13.17 8.60
C ILE A 197 1.45 -13.62 7.49
N ALA A 198 2.07 -14.79 7.65
CA ALA A 198 2.90 -15.44 6.64
C ALA A 198 2.28 -16.77 6.20
N VAL A 199 2.14 -16.94 4.90
CA VAL A 199 1.72 -18.21 4.29
C VAL A 199 2.74 -18.68 3.26
N ASN A 200 2.82 -19.99 3.08
CA ASN A 200 3.63 -20.62 2.04
C ASN A 200 3.08 -20.25 0.66
N ALA A 201 3.92 -19.69 -0.20
CA ALA A 201 3.54 -19.22 -1.53
C ALA A 201 3.11 -20.36 -2.47
N ASP A 202 3.46 -21.61 -2.16
CA ASP A 202 3.10 -22.74 -2.98
C ASP A 202 1.80 -23.42 -2.54
N THR A 203 1.52 -23.41 -1.23
CA THR A 203 0.39 -24.18 -0.68
C THR A 203 -0.69 -23.33 -0.02
N GLY A 204 -0.39 -22.09 0.37
CA GLY A 204 -1.30 -21.23 1.15
C GLY A 204 -1.35 -21.57 2.64
N GLU A 205 -0.62 -22.58 3.10
CA GLU A 205 -0.57 -22.95 4.52
C GLU A 205 0.22 -21.94 5.33
N ARG A 206 -0.09 -21.81 6.62
CA ARG A 206 0.65 -20.92 7.54
C ARG A 206 2.10 -21.35 7.68
N CYS A 207 3.03 -20.40 7.56
CA CYS A 207 4.45 -20.62 7.84
C CYS A 207 4.66 -20.67 9.34
N LYS A 208 4.59 -21.86 9.94
CA LYS A 208 4.60 -22.08 11.41
C LYS A 208 5.83 -21.56 12.12
N ASP A 209 6.90 -21.34 11.39
CA ASP A 209 8.18 -20.79 11.85
C ASP A 209 8.23 -19.26 11.88
N PHE A 210 7.13 -18.59 11.52
CA PHE A 210 6.98 -17.13 11.56
C PHE A 210 6.05 -16.75 12.72
N GLY A 211 6.57 -16.00 13.70
CA GLY A 211 5.82 -15.60 14.89
C GLY A 211 5.19 -16.79 15.61
N VAL A 212 3.94 -16.67 16.00
CA VAL A 212 3.16 -17.77 16.60
C VAL A 212 2.27 -18.40 15.51
N ASN A 213 2.65 -19.59 15.04
CA ASN A 213 1.89 -20.32 14.02
C ASN A 213 1.60 -19.49 12.74
N GLY A 214 2.61 -18.78 12.24
CA GLY A 214 2.49 -17.97 11.03
C GLY A 214 1.89 -16.59 11.26
N THR A 215 1.85 -16.11 12.49
CA THR A 215 1.23 -14.83 12.82
C THR A 215 2.07 -14.08 13.85
N VAL A 216 2.25 -12.79 13.62
CA VAL A 216 2.81 -11.82 14.56
C VAL A 216 1.71 -10.85 14.98
N ASP A 217 1.61 -10.59 16.28
CA ASP A 217 0.73 -9.55 16.83
C ASP A 217 1.42 -8.19 16.69
N LEU A 218 0.82 -7.32 15.87
CA LEU A 218 1.32 -5.97 15.63
C LEU A 218 0.88 -4.98 16.71
N LEU A 219 0.00 -5.38 17.62
CA LEU A 219 -0.46 -4.55 18.73
C LEU A 219 0.47 -4.66 19.94
N GLU A 220 1.27 -5.71 19.99
CA GLU A 220 2.22 -5.93 21.09
C GLU A 220 3.16 -4.72 21.26
N GLY A 221 3.28 -4.24 22.51
CA GLY A 221 4.16 -3.13 22.88
C GLY A 221 3.70 -1.74 22.44
N LEU A 222 2.48 -1.58 21.93
CA LEU A 222 1.94 -0.26 21.56
C LEU A 222 1.17 0.44 22.70
N GLY A 223 1.00 -0.21 23.86
CA GLY A 223 0.29 0.32 25.01
C GLY A 223 -1.25 0.30 24.85
N ASP A 224 -1.95 0.95 25.79
CA ASP A 224 -3.41 0.88 25.90
C ASP A 224 -4.19 1.63 24.80
N GLY A 225 -3.49 2.45 24.03
CA GLY A 225 -4.10 3.25 22.94
C GLY A 225 -4.47 2.47 21.67
N THR A 226 -4.20 1.16 21.64
CA THR A 226 -4.32 0.33 20.43
C THR A 226 -5.73 -0.17 20.12
N LYS A 227 -6.72 0.18 20.97
CA LYS A 227 -8.09 -0.24 20.70
C LYS A 227 -8.59 0.42 19.41
N ALA A 228 -9.02 -0.41 18.47
CA ALA A 228 -9.72 0.07 17.27
C ALA A 228 -10.86 1.04 17.66
N PRO A 229 -11.13 2.07 16.88
CA PRO A 229 -10.59 2.36 15.55
C PRO A 229 -9.29 3.19 15.53
N ARG A 230 -8.55 3.22 16.62
CA ARG A 230 -7.40 4.13 16.80
C ARG A 230 -6.14 3.70 16.07
N PHE A 231 -5.96 2.40 15.89
CA PHE A 231 -4.80 1.81 15.23
C PHE A 231 -5.24 0.82 14.14
N GLU A 232 -4.68 0.92 12.96
CA GLU A 232 -4.91 -0.01 11.85
C GLU A 232 -3.63 -0.18 11.04
N VAL A 233 -3.47 -1.33 10.41
CA VAL A 233 -2.43 -1.57 9.41
C VAL A 233 -3.10 -1.78 8.06
N THR A 234 -2.95 -0.83 7.15
CA THR A 234 -3.70 -0.80 5.89
C THR A 234 -2.82 -0.86 4.65
N SER A 235 -1.54 -0.51 4.76
CA SER A 235 -0.61 -0.57 3.63
C SER A 235 -0.07 -2.00 3.47
N ALA A 236 0.22 -2.41 2.24
CA ALA A 236 0.90 -3.67 2.01
C ALA A 236 2.23 -3.71 2.77
N PRO A 237 2.61 -4.85 3.37
CA PRO A 237 3.92 -5.00 3.97
C PRO A 237 5.01 -4.90 2.89
N THR A 238 6.22 -4.50 3.28
CA THR A 238 7.34 -4.31 2.36
C THR A 238 8.52 -5.16 2.79
N ILE A 239 9.14 -5.86 1.84
CA ILE A 239 10.37 -6.60 2.09
C ILE A 239 11.57 -5.65 1.99
N ALA A 240 12.39 -5.65 3.02
CA ALA A 240 13.66 -4.93 3.09
C ALA A 240 14.78 -5.88 3.51
N GLY A 241 15.52 -6.41 2.55
CA GLY A 241 16.49 -7.47 2.81
C GLY A 241 15.82 -8.75 3.33
N THR A 242 16.14 -9.16 4.56
CA THR A 242 15.54 -10.31 5.24
C THR A 242 14.39 -9.94 6.16
N SER A 243 14.10 -8.66 6.30
CA SER A 243 13.06 -8.15 7.18
C SER A 243 11.80 -7.81 6.42
N ILE A 244 10.67 -7.97 7.09
CA ILE A 244 9.39 -7.47 6.62
C ILE A 244 9.00 -6.21 7.40
N VAL A 245 8.80 -5.13 6.69
CA VAL A 245 8.51 -3.81 7.26
C VAL A 245 7.03 -3.52 7.15
N VAL A 246 6.43 -3.09 8.24
CA VAL A 246 5.03 -2.66 8.33
C VAL A 246 4.94 -1.28 8.96
N GLY A 247 4.10 -0.44 8.38
CA GLY A 247 3.70 0.84 8.96
C GLY A 247 2.31 0.74 9.59
N SER A 248 1.90 1.79 10.26
CA SER A 248 0.58 1.87 10.87
C SER A 248 -0.16 3.15 10.48
N ARG A 249 -1.47 3.06 10.44
CA ARG A 249 -2.37 4.22 10.41
C ARG A 249 -2.88 4.47 11.81
N ILE A 250 -2.76 5.69 12.26
CA ILE A 250 -3.39 6.18 13.48
C ILE A 250 -4.62 6.97 13.07
N ALA A 251 -5.75 6.74 13.75
CA ALA A 251 -6.97 7.46 13.46
C ALA A 251 -6.79 8.97 13.67
N ASP A 252 -7.24 9.75 12.69
CA ASP A 252 -7.12 11.20 12.69
C ASP A 252 -8.35 11.83 13.35
N ASN A 253 -8.18 12.97 14.00
CA ASN A 253 -9.24 13.78 14.63
C ASN A 253 -10.11 13.06 15.69
N VAL A 254 -9.59 12.02 16.33
CA VAL A 254 -10.32 11.25 17.34
C VAL A 254 -10.04 11.75 18.77
N GLY A 255 -8.82 12.18 19.04
CA GLY A 255 -8.42 12.67 20.36
C GLY A 255 -6.92 12.98 20.45
N ALA A 256 -6.50 13.55 21.58
CA ALA A 256 -5.09 13.85 21.83
C ALA A 256 -4.31 12.63 22.35
N ASP A 257 -5.00 11.70 23.01
CA ASP A 257 -4.41 10.47 23.56
C ASP A 257 -4.50 9.35 22.55
N MET A 258 -3.58 9.38 21.59
CA MET A 258 -3.51 8.41 20.49
C MET A 258 -2.22 7.60 20.57
N PRO A 259 -2.23 6.35 20.12
CA PRO A 259 -1.00 5.55 20.04
C PRO A 259 0.01 6.21 19.10
N GLY A 260 1.30 5.99 19.34
CA GLY A 260 2.35 6.45 18.43
C GLY A 260 2.26 5.77 17.08
N GLY A 261 2.44 6.54 16.00
CA GLY A 261 2.66 5.97 14.67
C GLY A 261 4.06 5.37 14.61
N VAL A 262 4.15 4.04 14.44
CA VAL A 262 5.42 3.31 14.42
C VAL A 262 5.60 2.57 13.10
N ILE A 263 6.84 2.48 12.66
CA ILE A 263 7.27 1.56 11.60
C ILE A 263 8.06 0.45 12.29
N ARG A 264 7.74 -0.79 12.01
CA ARG A 264 8.38 -1.96 12.61
C ARG A 264 8.90 -2.90 11.53
N ALA A 265 9.98 -3.60 11.87
CA ALA A 265 10.57 -4.65 11.05
C ALA A 265 10.58 -5.97 11.85
N TYR A 266 10.28 -7.06 11.16
CA TYR A 266 10.18 -8.40 11.69
C TYR A 266 11.05 -9.38 10.90
#